data_9186f3914208f6324b877fcfb025f8f4
#
_entry.id   9186f3914208f6324b877fcfb025f8f4
#
_cell.length_a   1.000
_cell.length_b   1.000
_cell.length_c   1.000
_cell.angle_alpha   90.00
_cell.angle_beta   90.00
_cell.angle_gamma   90.00
#
_symmetry.space_group_name_H-M   'P 1'
#
loop_
_entity.id
_entity.type
_entity.pdbx_description
1 polymer ?
#
loop_
_entity_poly.entity_id
_entity_poly.type
_entity_poly.pdbx_seq_one_letter_code
_entity_poly.pdbx_strand_id
1 'polypeptide(L)'
;MGGGKGSWAMTDLKHKAEQFRALHVPGRPFVVFNVWDAGSARAVVAGGAKAVATSSWSVANANGFADGERMPVDLAIDNLRRIVRVTDVPVTIDLESGYGDAPEAVGETVRLAMDAGAVGCNLEDSFPATGRLREAVDQCNRIRCARKSADTAKIAFFLNARTDVFFQKSAEKHDSAMVATAIERARAYADAGANGLFAPGLANINLIARLSEASPLPINIMVGDSTPTLSTLAEHGVARVSYGPRPYLIAMKALEDAARAAII
;
A
#
# COMPACT_ATOMS: atom_id res chain seq x y z
N MET A 1 -25.57 -10.00 27.81
CA MET A 1 -24.21 -10.57 27.76
C MET A 1 -23.58 -10.29 26.40
N GLY A 2 -23.07 -9.08 26.17
CA GLY A 2 -22.57 -8.58 24.88
C GLY A 2 -21.14 -7.99 24.91
N GLY A 3 -20.36 -8.22 25.98
CA GLY A 3 -19.05 -7.55 26.17
C GLY A 3 -17.79 -8.27 25.69
N GLY A 4 -17.87 -9.52 25.19
CA GLY A 4 -16.68 -10.34 24.95
C GLY A 4 -16.06 -10.24 23.54
N LYS A 5 -16.85 -10.11 22.51
CA LYS A 5 -16.37 -10.19 21.12
C LYS A 5 -15.57 -8.96 20.65
N GLY A 6 -15.89 -7.76 21.12
CA GLY A 6 -15.17 -6.54 20.72
C GLY A 6 -13.75 -6.42 21.30
N SER A 7 -13.52 -6.91 22.50
CA SER A 7 -12.23 -6.82 23.20
C SER A 7 -11.17 -7.74 22.57
N TRP A 8 -11.54 -8.97 22.23
CA TRP A 8 -10.62 -9.94 21.61
C TRP A 8 -10.23 -9.52 20.18
N ALA A 9 -11.18 -9.01 19.39
CA ALA A 9 -10.91 -8.54 18.04
C ALA A 9 -9.95 -7.34 18.02
N MET A 10 -10.08 -6.41 18.97
CA MET A 10 -9.17 -5.27 19.09
C MET A 10 -7.77 -5.67 19.56
N THR A 11 -7.65 -6.66 20.43
CA THR A 11 -6.34 -7.18 20.89
C THR A 11 -5.61 -7.87 19.74
N ASP A 12 -6.32 -8.67 18.94
CA ASP A 12 -5.78 -9.33 17.75
C ASP A 12 -5.31 -8.30 16.71
N LEU A 13 -6.10 -7.26 16.45
CA LEU A 13 -5.74 -6.20 15.50
C LEU A 13 -4.48 -5.44 15.93
N LYS A 14 -4.33 -5.13 17.22
CA LYS A 14 -3.11 -4.51 17.75
C LYS A 14 -1.90 -5.37 17.54
N HIS A 15 -2.00 -6.65 17.86
CA HIS A 15 -0.92 -7.61 17.68
C HIS A 15 -0.51 -7.73 16.20
N LYS A 16 -1.49 -7.85 15.29
CA LYS A 16 -1.23 -7.89 13.85
C LYS A 16 -0.60 -6.59 13.34
N ALA A 17 -0.99 -5.43 13.88
CA ALA A 17 -0.39 -4.14 13.52
C ALA A 17 1.09 -4.07 13.94
N GLU A 18 1.43 -4.54 15.13
CA GLU A 18 2.82 -4.63 15.61
C GLU A 18 3.64 -5.62 14.77
N GLN A 19 3.10 -6.80 14.47
CA GLN A 19 3.72 -7.77 13.58
C GLN A 19 4.00 -7.16 12.21
N PHE A 20 3.03 -6.48 11.61
CA PHE A 20 3.18 -5.84 10.31
C PHE A 20 4.26 -4.77 10.31
N ARG A 21 4.29 -3.94 11.35
CA ARG A 21 5.34 -2.92 11.51
C ARG A 21 6.73 -3.55 11.60
N ALA A 22 6.88 -4.65 12.32
CA ALA A 22 8.14 -5.37 12.50
C ALA A 22 8.69 -6.01 11.20
N LEU A 23 7.85 -6.21 10.17
CA LEU A 23 8.29 -6.70 8.86
C LEU A 23 9.10 -5.68 8.06
N HIS A 24 8.97 -4.39 8.35
CA HIS A 24 9.61 -3.32 7.57
C HIS A 24 11.04 -3.04 8.04
N VAL A 25 11.96 -3.94 7.70
CA VAL A 25 13.37 -3.85 8.09
C VAL A 25 14.22 -3.50 6.85
N PRO A 26 14.90 -2.32 6.81
CA PRO A 26 15.81 -1.98 5.73
C PRO A 26 16.86 -3.07 5.48
N GLY A 27 17.09 -3.42 4.22
CA GLY A 27 18.00 -4.49 3.81
C GLY A 27 17.46 -5.91 3.99
N ARG A 28 16.25 -6.07 4.49
CA ARG A 28 15.58 -7.38 4.62
C ARG A 28 14.14 -7.30 4.09
N PRO A 29 13.96 -7.01 2.81
CA PRO A 29 12.65 -6.73 2.26
C PRO A 29 11.71 -7.92 2.39
N PHE A 30 10.52 -7.67 2.92
CA PHE A 30 9.44 -8.62 2.80
C PHE A 30 8.63 -8.36 1.53
N VAL A 31 8.13 -9.43 0.94
CA VAL A 31 7.32 -9.37 -0.27
C VAL A 31 5.84 -9.27 0.10
N VAL A 32 5.17 -8.28 -0.49
CA VAL A 32 3.72 -8.18 -0.50
C VAL A 32 3.22 -8.53 -1.89
N PHE A 33 2.66 -9.73 -2.03
CA PHE A 33 1.98 -10.13 -3.25
C PHE A 33 0.54 -9.65 -3.15
N ASN A 34 0.16 -8.68 -4.00
CA ASN A 34 -1.10 -7.96 -3.83
C ASN A 34 -2.31 -8.83 -4.18
N VAL A 35 -3.41 -8.59 -3.46
CA VAL A 35 -4.67 -9.34 -3.57
C VAL A 35 -5.81 -8.38 -3.93
N TRP A 36 -6.92 -8.92 -4.45
CA TRP A 36 -8.08 -8.11 -4.85
C TRP A 36 -9.41 -8.59 -4.27
N ASP A 37 -9.43 -9.81 -3.72
CA ASP A 37 -10.61 -10.41 -3.09
C ASP A 37 -10.23 -11.48 -2.06
N ALA A 38 -11.22 -12.10 -1.45
CA ALA A 38 -11.04 -13.17 -0.47
C ALA A 38 -10.42 -14.45 -1.07
N GLY A 39 -10.68 -14.72 -2.35
CA GLY A 39 -10.12 -15.89 -3.04
C GLY A 39 -8.62 -15.75 -3.27
N SER A 40 -8.21 -14.63 -3.86
CA SER A 40 -6.80 -14.29 -4.07
C SER A 40 -6.03 -14.19 -2.74
N ALA A 41 -6.67 -13.65 -1.68
CA ALA A 41 -6.05 -13.57 -0.36
C ALA A 41 -5.73 -14.96 0.21
N ARG A 42 -6.68 -15.93 0.13
CA ARG A 42 -6.43 -17.32 0.54
C ARG A 42 -5.29 -17.95 -0.26
N ALA A 43 -5.27 -17.75 -1.59
CA ALA A 43 -4.24 -18.32 -2.44
C ALA A 43 -2.84 -17.78 -2.09
N VAL A 44 -2.73 -16.46 -1.88
CA VAL A 44 -1.46 -15.80 -1.53
C VAL A 44 -0.98 -16.21 -0.13
N VAL A 45 -1.87 -16.34 0.83
CA VAL A 45 -1.53 -16.84 2.18
C VAL A 45 -1.11 -18.30 2.13
N ALA A 46 -1.80 -19.15 1.36
CA ALA A 46 -1.39 -20.55 1.15
C ALA A 46 0.00 -20.65 0.48
N GLY A 47 0.40 -19.65 -0.31
CA GLY A 47 1.75 -19.50 -0.86
C GLY A 47 2.81 -19.04 0.17
N GLY A 48 2.45 -18.85 1.44
CA GLY A 48 3.38 -18.53 2.52
C GLY A 48 3.55 -17.02 2.80
N ALA A 49 2.66 -16.17 2.29
CA ALA A 49 2.73 -14.73 2.56
C ALA A 49 2.59 -14.44 4.06
N LYS A 50 3.45 -13.57 4.59
CA LYS A 50 3.43 -13.12 6.00
C LYS A 50 2.50 -11.94 6.25
N ALA A 51 2.09 -11.27 5.19
CA ALA A 51 1.10 -10.21 5.17
C ALA A 51 0.53 -10.09 3.75
N VAL A 52 -0.66 -9.53 3.60
CA VAL A 52 -1.26 -9.23 2.30
C VAL A 52 -1.60 -7.76 2.19
N ALA A 53 -1.56 -7.23 0.97
CA ALA A 53 -2.01 -5.88 0.64
C ALA A 53 -3.02 -5.92 -0.50
N THR A 54 -4.02 -5.06 -0.50
CA THR A 54 -4.82 -4.86 -1.70
C THR A 54 -4.04 -4.06 -2.75
N SER A 55 -4.48 -4.13 -3.99
CA SER A 55 -4.13 -3.19 -5.05
C SER A 55 -5.43 -2.52 -5.49
N SER A 56 -5.53 -1.20 -5.33
CA SER A 56 -6.70 -0.42 -5.72
C SER A 56 -7.11 -0.70 -7.16
N TRP A 57 -6.14 -0.65 -8.07
CA TRP A 57 -6.33 -0.97 -9.48
C TRP A 57 -6.97 -2.36 -9.70
N SER A 58 -6.46 -3.39 -9.01
CA SER A 58 -6.97 -4.76 -9.16
C SER A 58 -8.35 -4.92 -8.54
N VAL A 59 -8.59 -4.29 -7.38
CA VAL A 59 -9.91 -4.30 -6.72
C VAL A 59 -10.95 -3.59 -7.58
N ALA A 60 -10.63 -2.40 -8.11
CA ALA A 60 -11.51 -1.66 -8.99
C ALA A 60 -11.85 -2.47 -10.25
N ASN A 61 -10.85 -2.99 -10.95
CA ASN A 61 -11.05 -3.80 -12.16
C ASN A 61 -11.90 -5.06 -11.90
N ALA A 62 -11.65 -5.78 -10.80
CA ALA A 62 -12.43 -6.97 -10.43
C ALA A 62 -13.92 -6.65 -10.15
N ASN A 63 -14.24 -5.39 -9.85
CA ASN A 63 -15.59 -4.90 -9.58
C ASN A 63 -16.19 -4.05 -10.70
N GLY A 64 -15.52 -3.96 -11.87
CA GLY A 64 -16.02 -3.24 -13.06
C GLY A 64 -15.83 -1.72 -13.00
N PHE A 65 -14.93 -1.22 -12.16
CA PHE A 65 -14.58 0.19 -12.04
C PHE A 65 -13.20 0.47 -12.63
N ALA A 66 -12.99 1.72 -13.05
CA ALA A 66 -11.65 2.23 -13.31
C ALA A 66 -10.95 2.59 -12.00
N ASP A 67 -9.61 2.62 -12.02
CA ASP A 67 -8.77 3.12 -10.94
C ASP A 67 -8.92 4.64 -10.76
N GLY A 68 -8.40 5.20 -9.67
CA GLY A 68 -8.46 6.64 -9.38
C GLY A 68 -9.72 7.05 -8.62
N GLU A 69 -10.06 6.34 -7.57
CA GLU A 69 -11.22 6.59 -6.68
C GLU A 69 -12.58 6.55 -7.42
N ARG A 70 -12.65 5.79 -8.54
CA ARG A 70 -13.92 5.59 -9.26
C ARG A 70 -14.82 4.56 -8.61
N MET A 71 -14.24 3.66 -7.85
CA MET A 71 -14.98 2.73 -7.01
C MET A 71 -15.34 3.43 -5.70
N PRO A 72 -16.62 3.40 -5.24
CA PRO A 72 -17.01 3.96 -3.97
C PRO A 72 -16.23 3.36 -2.78
N VAL A 73 -15.86 4.19 -1.81
CA VAL A 73 -15.05 3.78 -0.65
C VAL A 73 -15.71 2.67 0.17
N ASP A 74 -17.02 2.68 0.32
CA ASP A 74 -17.78 1.66 1.03
C ASP A 74 -17.61 0.27 0.40
N LEU A 75 -17.55 0.17 -0.92
CA LEU A 75 -17.28 -1.08 -1.63
C LEU A 75 -15.82 -1.57 -1.42
N ALA A 76 -14.85 -0.65 -1.39
CA ALA A 76 -13.46 -0.97 -1.08
C ALA A 76 -13.32 -1.50 0.36
N ILE A 77 -13.99 -0.86 1.32
CA ILE A 77 -14.02 -1.28 2.73
C ILE A 77 -14.77 -2.60 2.91
N ASP A 78 -15.86 -2.83 2.21
CA ASP A 78 -16.58 -4.12 2.25
C ASP A 78 -15.76 -5.27 1.65
N ASN A 79 -14.98 -4.99 0.60
CA ASN A 79 -14.03 -5.96 0.07
C ASN A 79 -12.91 -6.27 1.07
N LEU A 80 -12.36 -5.24 1.73
CA LEU A 80 -11.39 -5.41 2.81
C LEU A 80 -11.92 -6.32 3.92
N ARG A 81 -13.17 -6.12 4.39
CA ARG A 81 -13.81 -6.99 5.41
C ARG A 81 -13.86 -8.45 4.98
N ARG A 82 -14.13 -8.71 3.69
CA ARG A 82 -14.13 -10.09 3.14
C ARG A 82 -12.74 -10.71 3.14
N ILE A 83 -11.70 -9.93 2.80
CA ILE A 83 -10.31 -10.37 2.83
C ILE A 83 -9.88 -10.66 4.28
N VAL A 84 -10.08 -9.73 5.21
CA VAL A 84 -9.71 -9.88 6.63
C VAL A 84 -10.37 -11.11 7.25
N ARG A 85 -11.61 -11.40 6.90
CA ARG A 85 -12.35 -12.56 7.45
C ARG A 85 -11.76 -13.93 7.08
N VAL A 86 -10.96 -14.00 6.02
CA VAL A 86 -10.44 -15.27 5.48
C VAL A 86 -8.93 -15.45 5.67
N THR A 87 -8.27 -14.52 6.38
CA THR A 87 -6.82 -14.55 6.60
C THR A 87 -6.49 -14.28 8.07
N ASP A 88 -5.48 -14.98 8.59
CA ASP A 88 -4.94 -14.75 9.92
C ASP A 88 -3.70 -13.84 9.92
N VAL A 89 -3.16 -13.54 8.73
CA VAL A 89 -2.02 -12.64 8.56
C VAL A 89 -2.46 -11.16 8.54
N PRO A 90 -1.56 -10.21 8.85
CA PRO A 90 -1.83 -8.78 8.72
C PRO A 90 -2.31 -8.39 7.32
N VAL A 91 -3.33 -7.54 7.25
CA VAL A 91 -3.88 -7.00 5.99
C VAL A 91 -3.68 -5.50 5.93
N THR A 92 -3.06 -4.99 4.88
CA THR A 92 -2.97 -3.56 4.57
C THR A 92 -3.81 -3.24 3.32
N ILE A 93 -4.36 -2.05 3.25
CA ILE A 93 -5.22 -1.62 2.13
C ILE A 93 -4.55 -0.50 1.33
N ASP A 94 -4.76 -0.51 0.02
CA ASP A 94 -4.47 0.62 -0.84
C ASP A 94 -5.68 1.56 -0.84
N LEU A 95 -5.52 2.75 -0.25
CA LEU A 95 -6.56 3.76 -0.13
C LEU A 95 -6.44 4.87 -1.20
N GLU A 96 -5.63 4.63 -2.23
CA GLU A 96 -5.39 5.63 -3.27
C GLU A 96 -5.01 6.98 -2.64
N SER A 97 -5.69 8.09 -3.00
CA SER A 97 -5.44 9.38 -2.35
C SER A 97 -6.21 9.56 -1.03
N GLY A 98 -7.05 8.61 -0.61
CA GLY A 98 -7.76 8.63 0.68
C GLY A 98 -9.25 8.97 0.61
N TYR A 99 -9.84 8.95 -0.58
CA TYR A 99 -11.29 9.12 -0.84
C TYR A 99 -11.85 10.45 -0.31
N GLY A 100 -11.18 11.53 -0.66
CA GLY A 100 -11.64 12.88 -0.36
C GLY A 100 -10.51 13.90 -0.35
N ASP A 101 -10.81 15.15 -0.66
CA ASP A 101 -9.79 16.20 -0.73
C ASP A 101 -9.44 16.78 0.66
N ALA A 102 -10.41 16.89 1.56
CA ALA A 102 -10.18 17.40 2.91
C ALA A 102 -9.36 16.41 3.76
N PRO A 103 -8.38 16.88 4.56
CA PRO A 103 -7.60 16.02 5.45
C PRO A 103 -8.45 15.19 6.41
N GLU A 104 -9.57 15.72 6.89
CA GLU A 104 -10.51 15.04 7.79
C GLU A 104 -11.17 13.83 7.12
N ALA A 105 -11.47 13.92 5.82
CA ALA A 105 -12.04 12.80 5.05
C ALA A 105 -11.04 11.63 5.00
N VAL A 106 -9.75 11.90 4.82
CA VAL A 106 -8.70 10.87 4.87
C VAL A 106 -8.63 10.21 6.25
N GLY A 107 -8.72 11.01 7.30
CA GLY A 107 -8.77 10.50 8.68
C GLY A 107 -9.95 9.56 8.90
N GLU A 108 -11.13 9.89 8.37
CA GLU A 108 -12.32 9.04 8.44
C GLU A 108 -12.16 7.76 7.63
N THR A 109 -11.61 7.84 6.40
CA THR A 109 -11.34 6.65 5.56
C THR A 109 -10.37 5.68 6.26
N VAL A 110 -9.32 6.20 6.89
CA VAL A 110 -8.39 5.38 7.69
C VAL A 110 -9.10 4.74 8.88
N ARG A 111 -10.00 5.45 9.55
CA ARG A 111 -10.82 4.90 10.64
C ARG A 111 -11.69 3.73 10.13
N LEU A 112 -12.37 3.91 8.99
CA LEU A 112 -13.18 2.84 8.38
C LEU A 112 -12.33 1.61 8.01
N ALA A 113 -11.11 1.82 7.51
CA ALA A 113 -10.18 0.74 7.20
C ALA A 113 -9.76 -0.03 8.46
N MET A 114 -9.45 0.65 9.57
CA MET A 114 -9.14 0.01 10.85
C MET A 114 -10.34 -0.76 11.40
N ASP A 115 -11.54 -0.20 11.34
CA ASP A 115 -12.78 -0.87 11.77
C ASP A 115 -13.07 -2.12 10.93
N ALA A 116 -12.61 -2.15 9.69
CA ALA A 116 -12.68 -3.31 8.81
C ALA A 116 -11.55 -4.34 9.05
N GLY A 117 -10.56 -4.02 9.90
CA GLY A 117 -9.48 -4.90 10.30
C GLY A 117 -8.16 -4.70 9.56
N ALA A 118 -7.96 -3.60 8.83
CA ALA A 118 -6.66 -3.26 8.28
C ALA A 118 -5.68 -2.82 9.37
N VAL A 119 -4.41 -3.17 9.18
CA VAL A 119 -3.30 -2.77 10.05
C VAL A 119 -2.39 -1.70 9.43
N GLY A 120 -2.69 -1.28 8.23
CA GLY A 120 -1.96 -0.24 7.50
C GLY A 120 -2.65 0.13 6.20
N CYS A 121 -2.17 1.20 5.58
CA CYS A 121 -2.61 1.59 4.24
C CYS A 121 -1.48 2.21 3.42
N ASN A 122 -1.62 2.20 2.08
CA ASN A 122 -0.96 3.17 1.22
C ASN A 122 -1.83 4.42 1.14
N LEU A 123 -1.20 5.58 1.09
CA LEU A 123 -1.84 6.88 0.89
C LEU A 123 -0.98 7.71 -0.06
N GLU A 124 -1.46 7.94 -1.28
CA GLU A 124 -0.70 8.61 -2.34
C GLU A 124 -0.84 10.13 -2.31
N ASP A 125 0.17 10.80 -2.84
CA ASP A 125 0.30 12.25 -2.89
C ASP A 125 -0.12 12.86 -4.23
N SER A 126 -0.82 12.13 -5.08
CA SER A 126 -1.36 12.62 -6.33
C SER A 126 -2.86 12.92 -6.25
N PHE A 127 -3.33 13.78 -7.16
CA PHE A 127 -4.75 14.00 -7.39
C PHE A 127 -5.30 12.90 -8.31
N PRO A 128 -6.32 12.13 -7.91
CA PRO A 128 -6.82 11.00 -8.71
C PRO A 128 -7.26 11.39 -10.13
N ALA A 129 -7.85 12.58 -10.28
CA ALA A 129 -8.37 13.04 -11.56
C ALA A 129 -7.29 13.43 -12.59
N THR A 130 -6.09 13.82 -12.13
CA THR A 130 -5.05 14.41 -12.98
C THR A 130 -3.68 13.74 -12.89
N GLY A 131 -3.44 12.93 -11.87
CA GLY A 131 -2.13 12.37 -11.55
C GLY A 131 -1.07 13.40 -11.12
N ARG A 132 -1.45 14.68 -11.00
CA ARG A 132 -0.51 15.72 -10.55
C ARG A 132 -0.23 15.57 -9.06
N LEU A 133 1.00 15.84 -8.66
CA LEU A 133 1.36 15.86 -7.24
C LEU A 133 0.64 16.97 -6.48
N ARG A 134 0.19 16.66 -5.28
CA ARG A 134 -0.21 17.64 -4.27
C ARG A 134 1.03 18.35 -3.72
N GLU A 135 0.87 19.55 -3.23
CA GLU A 135 1.91 20.18 -2.44
C GLU A 135 2.23 19.31 -1.21
N ALA A 136 3.53 19.26 -0.84
CA ALA A 136 3.95 18.42 0.27
C ALA A 136 3.26 18.79 1.59
N VAL A 137 2.99 20.06 1.83
CA VAL A 137 2.28 20.55 3.02
C VAL A 137 0.84 20.02 3.08
N ASP A 138 0.14 19.97 1.94
CA ASP A 138 -1.22 19.46 1.88
C ASP A 138 -1.24 17.95 2.19
N GLN A 139 -0.32 17.21 1.59
CA GLN A 139 -0.20 15.79 1.89
C GLN A 139 0.20 15.52 3.35
N CYS A 140 1.05 16.35 3.95
CA CYS A 140 1.38 16.27 5.37
C CYS A 140 0.14 16.46 6.26
N ASN A 141 -0.75 17.40 5.94
CA ASN A 141 -1.99 17.60 6.68
C ASN A 141 -2.90 16.36 6.61
N ARG A 142 -2.97 15.71 5.45
CA ARG A 142 -3.72 14.47 5.23
C ARG A 142 -3.12 13.31 6.04
N ILE A 143 -1.79 13.16 6.03
CA ILE A 143 -1.08 12.15 6.83
C ILE A 143 -1.29 12.38 8.32
N ARG A 144 -1.28 13.64 8.81
CA ARG A 144 -1.54 13.96 10.23
C ARG A 144 -2.95 13.57 10.65
N CYS A 145 -3.98 13.80 9.80
CA CYS A 145 -5.34 13.37 10.09
C CYS A 145 -5.46 11.84 10.12
N ALA A 146 -4.84 11.15 9.17
CA ALA A 146 -4.75 9.69 9.16
C ALA A 146 -4.07 9.15 10.43
N ARG A 147 -2.93 9.72 10.83
CA ARG A 147 -2.20 9.36 12.05
C ARG A 147 -3.05 9.60 13.31
N LYS A 148 -3.71 10.75 13.41
CA LYS A 148 -4.59 11.07 14.53
C LYS A 148 -5.70 10.02 14.72
N SER A 149 -6.29 9.54 13.64
CA SER A 149 -7.29 8.46 13.69
C SER A 149 -6.71 7.18 14.27
N ALA A 150 -5.50 6.78 13.83
CA ALA A 150 -4.81 5.59 14.32
C ALA A 150 -4.42 5.71 15.81
N ASP A 151 -3.90 6.87 16.21
CA ASP A 151 -3.49 7.13 17.60
C ASP A 151 -4.69 7.14 18.54
N THR A 152 -5.83 7.71 18.10
CA THR A 152 -7.10 7.68 18.84
C THR A 152 -7.58 6.25 19.07
N ALA A 153 -7.44 5.37 18.05
CA ALA A 153 -7.76 3.95 18.17
C ALA A 153 -6.72 3.15 18.96
N LYS A 154 -5.55 3.74 19.27
CA LYS A 154 -4.42 3.07 19.93
C LYS A 154 -3.94 1.84 19.16
N ILE A 155 -3.89 1.94 17.83
CA ILE A 155 -3.40 0.91 16.91
C ILE A 155 -2.09 1.40 16.30
N ALA A 156 -1.06 0.55 16.26
CA ALA A 156 0.21 0.80 15.59
C ALA A 156 0.05 0.72 14.06
N PHE A 157 -0.93 1.43 13.52
CA PHE A 157 -1.32 1.42 12.13
C PHE A 157 -0.21 1.94 11.22
N PHE A 158 0.16 1.18 10.20
CA PHE A 158 1.27 1.51 9.32
C PHE A 158 0.81 2.38 8.15
N LEU A 159 1.13 3.67 8.22
CA LEU A 159 0.90 4.61 7.12
C LEU A 159 2.08 4.54 6.15
N ASN A 160 1.88 3.92 5.00
CA ASN A 160 2.84 3.85 3.90
C ASN A 160 2.56 5.00 2.94
N ALA A 161 3.22 6.13 3.14
CA ALA A 161 3.06 7.30 2.29
C ALA A 161 3.60 6.97 0.89
N ARG A 162 2.71 6.96 -0.11
CA ARG A 162 3.09 6.78 -1.51
C ARG A 162 3.41 8.14 -2.11
N THR A 163 4.57 8.23 -2.78
CA THR A 163 4.87 9.39 -3.58
C THR A 163 4.91 9.05 -5.07
N ASP A 164 4.10 9.74 -5.85
CA ASP A 164 4.00 9.56 -7.29
C ASP A 164 4.99 10.44 -8.08
N VAL A 165 6.04 10.92 -7.43
CA VAL A 165 7.14 11.67 -8.07
C VAL A 165 7.64 10.93 -9.31
N PHE A 166 7.81 9.61 -9.23
CA PHE A 166 8.35 8.79 -10.33
C PHE A 166 7.32 8.46 -11.41
N PHE A 167 6.05 8.80 -11.22
CA PHE A 167 5.04 8.75 -12.29
C PHE A 167 4.90 10.07 -13.05
N GLN A 168 5.59 11.14 -12.63
CA GLN A 168 5.56 12.41 -13.35
C GLN A 168 6.40 12.39 -14.65
N LYS A 169 7.28 11.41 -14.81
CA LYS A 169 8.09 11.18 -16.02
C LYS A 169 8.21 9.68 -16.31
N SER A 170 8.53 9.34 -17.54
CA SER A 170 8.85 7.96 -17.92
C SER A 170 10.16 7.49 -17.27
N ALA A 171 10.30 6.17 -17.05
CA ALA A 171 11.36 5.57 -16.22
C ALA A 171 12.78 5.93 -16.68
N GLU A 172 13.02 6.07 -17.98
CA GLU A 172 14.31 6.45 -18.56
C GLU A 172 14.70 7.91 -18.31
N LYS A 173 13.75 8.74 -17.86
CA LYS A 173 13.94 10.14 -17.49
C LYS A 173 14.05 10.39 -16.00
N HIS A 174 14.05 9.30 -15.20
CA HIS A 174 14.26 9.44 -13.78
C HIS A 174 15.69 9.87 -13.47
N ASP A 175 15.83 10.86 -12.60
CA ASP A 175 17.11 11.50 -12.29
C ASP A 175 17.30 11.78 -10.79
N SER A 176 18.45 12.29 -10.46
CA SER A 176 18.83 12.66 -9.08
C SER A 176 17.97 13.78 -8.51
N ALA A 177 17.39 14.66 -9.33
CA ALA A 177 16.52 15.73 -8.85
C ALA A 177 15.18 15.19 -8.39
N MET A 178 14.63 14.19 -9.10
CA MET A 178 13.42 13.50 -8.68
C MET A 178 13.63 12.75 -7.36
N VAL A 179 14.81 12.12 -7.18
CA VAL A 179 15.16 11.48 -5.90
C VAL A 179 15.28 12.51 -4.79
N ALA A 180 15.89 13.66 -5.03
CA ALA A 180 15.96 14.74 -4.04
C ALA A 180 14.56 15.20 -3.60
N THR A 181 13.64 15.40 -4.56
CA THR A 181 12.23 15.72 -4.27
C THR A 181 11.55 14.63 -3.45
N ALA A 182 11.78 13.36 -3.78
CA ALA A 182 11.21 12.23 -3.01
C ALA A 182 11.78 12.17 -1.58
N ILE A 183 13.06 12.47 -1.37
CA ILE A 183 13.69 12.54 -0.04
C ILE A 183 13.10 13.70 0.79
N GLU A 184 12.92 14.88 0.21
CA GLU A 184 12.29 16.02 0.89
C GLU A 184 10.86 15.67 1.33
N ARG A 185 10.06 15.02 0.45
CA ARG A 185 8.74 14.51 0.79
C ARG A 185 8.80 13.43 1.88
N ALA A 186 9.75 12.48 1.80
CA ALA A 186 9.92 11.45 2.81
C ALA A 186 10.15 12.04 4.21
N ARG A 187 10.99 13.07 4.33
CA ARG A 187 11.23 13.79 5.60
C ARG A 187 9.96 14.44 6.11
N ALA A 188 9.29 15.22 5.27
CA ALA A 188 8.05 15.89 5.63
C ALA A 188 6.94 14.89 6.03
N TYR A 189 6.85 13.76 5.33
CA TYR A 189 5.86 12.71 5.63
C TYR A 189 6.20 11.97 6.92
N ALA A 190 7.48 11.73 7.22
CA ALA A 190 7.92 11.18 8.49
C ALA A 190 7.50 12.09 9.66
N ASP A 191 7.77 13.39 9.55
CA ASP A 191 7.38 14.40 10.54
C ASP A 191 5.86 14.51 10.69
N ALA A 192 5.10 14.20 9.64
CA ALA A 192 3.64 14.14 9.66
C ALA A 192 3.09 12.82 10.25
N GLY A 193 3.94 11.79 10.49
CA GLY A 193 3.55 10.54 11.12
C GLY A 193 3.43 9.34 10.19
N ALA A 194 3.96 9.40 8.96
CA ALA A 194 4.12 8.23 8.10
C ALA A 194 5.13 7.24 8.70
N ASN A 195 4.99 5.96 8.35
CA ASN A 195 5.85 4.87 8.82
C ASN A 195 6.71 4.25 7.72
N GLY A 196 6.39 4.50 6.46
CA GLY A 196 7.12 4.03 5.29
C GLY A 196 6.92 4.99 4.12
N LEU A 197 7.82 4.92 3.15
CA LEU A 197 7.71 5.60 1.87
C LEU A 197 7.57 4.58 0.75
N PHE A 198 6.50 4.67 -0.03
CA PHE A 198 6.29 3.88 -1.23
C PHE A 198 6.63 4.72 -2.46
N ALA A 199 7.56 4.24 -3.28
CA ALA A 199 8.05 4.90 -4.49
C ALA A 199 7.79 4.03 -5.74
N PRO A 200 6.50 3.90 -6.18
CA PRO A 200 6.19 3.13 -7.38
C PRO A 200 6.81 3.80 -8.62
N GLY A 201 7.14 2.98 -9.63
CA GLY A 201 7.77 3.44 -10.87
C GLY A 201 9.30 3.58 -10.81
N LEU A 202 9.89 3.69 -9.63
CA LEU A 202 11.35 3.76 -9.48
C LEU A 202 11.97 2.36 -9.64
N ALA A 203 12.85 2.19 -10.65
CA ALA A 203 13.52 0.91 -10.95
C ALA A 203 15.04 1.03 -11.06
N ASN A 204 15.60 2.22 -11.30
CA ASN A 204 17.04 2.41 -11.38
C ASN A 204 17.70 2.17 -10.02
N ILE A 205 18.59 1.18 -9.94
CA ILE A 205 19.17 0.74 -8.67
C ILE A 205 20.01 1.81 -7.96
N ASN A 206 20.74 2.65 -8.71
CA ASN A 206 21.53 3.73 -8.12
C ASN A 206 20.64 4.82 -7.50
N LEU A 207 19.48 5.08 -8.09
CA LEU A 207 18.49 6.01 -7.56
C LEU A 207 17.75 5.40 -6.37
N ILE A 208 17.44 4.10 -6.39
CA ILE A 208 16.87 3.36 -5.25
C ILE A 208 17.84 3.40 -4.06
N ALA A 209 19.12 3.08 -4.28
CA ALA A 209 20.15 3.12 -3.24
C ALA A 209 20.21 4.50 -2.56
N ARG A 210 20.28 5.56 -3.36
CA ARG A 210 20.31 6.93 -2.86
C ARG A 210 19.04 7.30 -2.07
N LEU A 211 17.87 6.87 -2.55
CA LEU A 211 16.61 7.10 -1.83
C LEU A 211 16.60 6.36 -0.50
N SER A 212 16.99 5.09 -0.48
CA SER A 212 17.00 4.25 0.72
C SER A 212 18.00 4.75 1.77
N GLU A 213 19.18 5.22 1.35
CA GLU A 213 20.20 5.75 2.25
C GLU A 213 19.78 7.08 2.91
N ALA A 214 19.11 7.97 2.15
CA ALA A 214 18.79 9.31 2.62
C ALA A 214 17.40 9.48 3.23
N SER A 215 16.52 8.49 3.06
CA SER A 215 15.16 8.52 3.60
C SER A 215 15.13 8.17 5.08
N PRO A 216 14.41 8.94 5.93
CA PRO A 216 14.16 8.56 7.32
C PRO A 216 13.14 7.42 7.44
N LEU A 217 12.47 7.04 6.36
CA LEU A 217 11.43 6.03 6.32
C LEU A 217 11.90 4.78 5.57
N PRO A 218 11.53 3.57 5.99
CA PRO A 218 11.75 2.34 5.23
C PRO A 218 11.10 2.44 3.85
N ILE A 219 11.83 2.01 2.82
CA ILE A 219 11.43 2.14 1.42
C ILE A 219 10.68 0.91 0.95
N ASN A 220 9.55 1.17 0.29
CA ASN A 220 8.79 0.20 -0.50
C ASN A 220 8.99 0.46 -2.00
N ILE A 221 9.38 -0.56 -2.76
CA ILE A 221 9.48 -0.54 -4.22
C ILE A 221 8.38 -1.43 -4.82
N MET A 222 7.83 -1.00 -5.95
CA MET A 222 6.87 -1.82 -6.72
C MET A 222 7.58 -2.56 -7.86
N VAL A 223 7.29 -3.84 -8.00
CA VAL A 223 7.83 -4.65 -9.10
C VAL A 223 7.25 -4.22 -10.43
N GLY A 224 8.12 -3.86 -11.35
CA GLY A 224 7.87 -3.61 -12.77
C GLY A 224 8.82 -4.46 -13.63
N ASP A 225 8.79 -4.27 -14.95
CA ASP A 225 9.58 -5.10 -15.88
C ASP A 225 11.09 -4.88 -15.74
N SER A 226 11.52 -3.68 -15.36
CA SER A 226 12.91 -3.30 -15.17
C SER A 226 13.36 -3.27 -13.70
N THR A 227 12.52 -3.74 -12.78
CA THR A 227 12.86 -3.74 -11.34
C THR A 227 13.99 -4.72 -11.07
N PRO A 228 15.04 -4.34 -10.30
CA PRO A 228 16.10 -5.25 -9.88
C PRO A 228 15.59 -6.44 -9.08
N THR A 229 16.42 -7.47 -8.95
CA THR A 229 16.09 -8.67 -8.17
C THR A 229 15.88 -8.34 -6.70
N LEU A 230 15.16 -9.22 -5.98
CA LEU A 230 14.90 -9.04 -4.55
C LEU A 230 16.20 -8.94 -3.73
N SER A 231 17.24 -9.74 -4.08
CA SER A 231 18.55 -9.69 -3.41
C SER A 231 19.23 -8.34 -3.65
N THR A 232 19.22 -7.84 -4.88
CA THR A 232 19.79 -6.53 -5.20
C THR A 232 19.06 -5.40 -4.46
N LEU A 233 17.74 -5.46 -4.37
CA LEU A 233 16.96 -4.49 -3.59
C LEU A 233 17.29 -4.56 -2.09
N ALA A 234 17.52 -5.76 -1.55
CA ALA A 234 17.95 -5.96 -0.16
C ALA A 234 19.31 -5.31 0.10
N GLU A 235 20.30 -5.56 -0.75
CA GLU A 235 21.64 -4.97 -0.65
C GLU A 235 21.63 -3.44 -0.63
N HIS A 236 20.59 -2.83 -1.21
CA HIS A 236 20.42 -1.38 -1.28
C HIS A 236 19.37 -0.82 -0.30
N GLY A 237 19.10 -1.54 0.79
CA GLY A 237 18.35 -1.03 1.92
C GLY A 237 16.83 -0.99 1.75
N VAL A 238 16.27 -1.59 0.70
CA VAL A 238 14.81 -1.70 0.53
C VAL A 238 14.22 -2.57 1.66
N ALA A 239 13.07 -2.16 2.20
CA ALA A 239 12.41 -2.84 3.31
C ALA A 239 11.15 -3.60 2.90
N ARG A 240 10.50 -3.23 1.80
CA ARG A 240 9.28 -3.84 1.29
C ARG A 240 9.30 -3.87 -0.23
N VAL A 241 8.79 -4.96 -0.79
CA VAL A 241 8.59 -5.09 -2.24
C VAL A 241 7.14 -5.49 -2.49
N SER A 242 6.41 -4.70 -3.26
CA SER A 242 5.01 -4.94 -3.62
C SER A 242 4.87 -5.18 -5.13
N TYR A 243 3.83 -5.92 -5.50
CA TYR A 243 3.62 -6.35 -6.89
C TYR A 243 2.51 -5.55 -7.60
N GLY A 244 1.80 -4.68 -6.88
CA GLY A 244 0.74 -3.86 -7.46
C GLY A 244 -0.30 -4.68 -8.24
N PRO A 245 -0.62 -4.32 -9.49
CA PRO A 245 -1.62 -5.01 -10.30
C PRO A 245 -1.14 -6.35 -10.89
N ARG A 246 0.16 -6.66 -10.88
CA ARG A 246 0.73 -7.84 -11.58
C ARG A 246 0.08 -9.17 -11.18
N PRO A 247 -0.20 -9.47 -9.89
CA PRO A 247 -0.87 -10.72 -9.50
C PRO A 247 -2.24 -10.90 -10.16
N TYR A 248 -3.03 -9.83 -10.23
CA TYR A 248 -4.31 -9.85 -10.92
C TYR A 248 -4.15 -10.12 -12.41
N LEU A 249 -3.24 -9.40 -13.08
CA LEU A 249 -2.97 -9.59 -14.51
C LEU A 249 -2.52 -11.01 -14.83
N ILE A 250 -1.65 -11.61 -13.99
CA ILE A 250 -1.22 -13.02 -14.13
C ILE A 250 -2.42 -13.96 -14.02
N ALA A 251 -3.27 -13.76 -13.01
CA ALA A 251 -4.43 -14.61 -12.78
C ALA A 251 -5.47 -14.50 -13.92
N MET A 252 -5.74 -13.29 -14.39
CA MET A 252 -6.68 -13.06 -15.49
C MET A 252 -6.16 -13.63 -16.80
N LYS A 253 -4.86 -13.50 -17.07
CA LYS A 253 -4.25 -14.12 -18.26
C LYS A 253 -4.33 -15.66 -18.22
N ALA A 254 -4.03 -16.27 -17.08
CA ALA A 254 -4.14 -17.70 -16.91
C ALA A 254 -5.60 -18.20 -17.10
N LEU A 255 -6.58 -17.45 -16.58
CA LEU A 255 -8.00 -17.75 -16.76
C LEU A 255 -8.42 -17.61 -18.24
N GLU A 256 -7.99 -16.56 -18.92
CA GLU A 256 -8.24 -16.37 -20.37
C GLU A 256 -7.69 -17.54 -21.18
N ASP A 257 -6.44 -17.94 -20.92
CA ASP A 257 -5.79 -19.03 -21.66
C ASP A 257 -6.51 -20.37 -21.43
N ALA A 258 -6.91 -20.66 -20.20
CA ALA A 258 -7.68 -21.86 -19.87
C ALA A 258 -9.07 -21.85 -20.52
N ALA A 259 -9.76 -20.71 -20.50
CA ALA A 259 -11.07 -20.56 -21.16
C ALA A 259 -10.94 -20.72 -22.68
N ARG A 260 -9.95 -20.11 -23.31
CA ARG A 260 -9.66 -20.26 -24.74
C ARG A 260 -9.43 -21.71 -25.11
N ALA A 261 -8.64 -22.46 -24.34
CA ALA A 261 -8.39 -23.88 -24.58
C ALA A 261 -9.63 -24.77 -24.38
N ALA A 262 -10.58 -24.37 -23.53
CA ALA A 262 -11.80 -25.16 -23.28
C ALA A 262 -12.93 -24.87 -24.26
N ILE A 263 -12.97 -23.68 -24.88
CA ILE A 263 -14.07 -23.21 -25.75
C ILE A 263 -13.81 -23.59 -27.23
N ILE A 264 -12.56 -23.81 -27.62
CA ILE A 264 -12.17 -24.27 -28.95
C ILE A 264 -12.24 -25.78 -29.04
#